data_e778c054badd20e633cc3d180826f6c7
#
_entry.id   e778c054badd20e633cc3d180826f6c7
#
_cell.length_a   1.000
_cell.length_b   1.000
_cell.length_c   1.000
_cell.angle_alpha   90.00
_cell.angle_beta   90.00
_cell.angle_gamma   90.00
#
_symmetry.space_group_name_H-M   'P 1'
#
loop_
_entity.id
_entity.type
_entity.pdbx_description
1 polymer ?
#
loop_
_entity_poly.entity_id
_entity_poly.type
_entity_poly.pdbx_seq_one_letter_code
_entity_poly.pdbx_strand_id
1 'polypeptide(L)'
;MLGEDGDNRPGRLVRVAAFRIDAHEVTNRQFAAFVTATGYRTQAERQGASALFVSPTQAVSLDDAARWWRWTKGADWRHPLGSDSDLAGRADEPVVHVDRDDAAAYARWAGGALPTTEQWERAARGNQNATRDPVEWAFDHGKPRANVWEGVFPMRDTAEDGYAGIAPVGCFEANDLGLYDMVGNVWEWVAGDQDIGLVKGGSFLCAMNYCANFRPAAYQAQEHDLPTSHIGFRVAYPAVSRVRTR
;
A
#
# COMPACT_ATOMS: atom_id res chain seq x y z
N MET A 1 -8.74 15.25 4.82
CA MET A 1 -7.90 15.78 5.92
C MET A 1 -6.51 15.33 5.64
N LEU A 2 -5.60 16.26 5.52
CA LEU A 2 -4.17 15.96 5.51
C LEU A 2 -3.90 15.19 6.79
N GLY A 3 -3.45 13.95 6.69
CA GLY A 3 -2.91 13.25 7.84
C GLY A 3 -1.74 14.06 8.35
N GLU A 4 -2.02 14.91 9.31
CA GLU A 4 -0.97 15.49 10.12
C GLU A 4 -0.23 14.31 10.72
N ASP A 5 0.98 14.09 10.15
CA ASP A 5 2.09 13.56 10.85
C ASP A 5 1.83 12.30 11.69
N GLY A 6 2.12 11.19 11.07
CA GLY A 6 2.70 10.11 11.82
C GLY A 6 3.83 10.68 12.65
N ASP A 7 3.44 11.19 13.74
CA ASP A 7 4.13 11.24 14.98
C ASP A 7 5.59 11.71 14.99
N ASN A 8 5.78 13.00 15.27
CA ASN A 8 7.03 13.53 15.86
C ASN A 8 7.23 13.08 17.33
N ARG A 9 6.50 12.06 17.80
CA ARG A 9 6.73 11.52 19.14
C ARG A 9 8.08 10.81 19.18
N PRO A 10 8.83 10.93 20.28
CA PRO A 10 10.09 10.21 20.41
C PRO A 10 9.81 8.72 20.27
N GLY A 11 10.54 8.08 19.35
CA GLY A 11 10.40 6.67 19.06
C GLY A 11 10.51 5.84 20.35
N ARG A 12 9.60 4.89 20.55
CA ARG A 12 9.69 3.94 21.67
C ARG A 12 10.33 2.64 21.19
N LEU A 13 11.15 2.05 22.03
CA LEU A 13 11.69 0.73 21.77
C LEU A 13 10.60 -0.32 21.98
N VAL A 14 10.28 -1.07 20.93
CA VAL A 14 9.28 -2.15 20.96
C VAL A 14 9.95 -3.48 20.63
N ARG A 15 9.64 -4.52 21.40
CA ARG A 15 10.07 -5.88 21.08
C ARG A 15 9.09 -6.51 20.09
N VAL A 16 9.56 -6.82 18.89
CA VAL A 16 8.80 -7.55 17.88
C VAL A 16 9.26 -9.01 17.91
N ALA A 17 8.33 -9.96 18.07
CA ALA A 17 8.63 -11.38 17.95
C ALA A 17 9.10 -11.71 16.53
N ALA A 18 9.88 -12.78 16.35
CA ALA A 18 10.29 -13.23 15.03
C ALA A 18 9.07 -13.57 14.17
N PHE A 19 9.07 -13.13 12.94
CA PHE A 19 8.01 -13.34 11.95
C PHE A 19 8.61 -13.49 10.55
N ARG A 20 7.82 -13.91 9.60
CA ARG A 20 8.08 -13.81 8.16
C ARG A 20 7.08 -12.83 7.58
N ILE A 21 7.41 -12.21 6.48
CA ILE A 21 6.54 -11.29 5.75
C ILE A 21 6.76 -11.50 4.26
N ASP A 22 5.72 -11.26 3.44
CA ASP A 22 5.85 -11.32 1.99
C ASP A 22 6.88 -10.30 1.51
N ALA A 23 7.66 -10.71 0.50
CA ALA A 23 8.71 -9.86 -0.04
C ALA A 23 8.18 -8.60 -0.73
N HIS A 24 6.95 -8.64 -1.22
CA HIS A 24 6.25 -7.56 -1.91
C HIS A 24 4.76 -7.60 -1.55
N GLU A 25 3.97 -6.65 -2.04
CA GLU A 25 2.51 -6.64 -1.90
C GLU A 25 1.87 -7.86 -2.59
N VAL A 26 0.67 -8.22 -2.16
CA VAL A 26 -0.12 -9.29 -2.80
C VAL A 26 -0.53 -8.84 -4.20
N THR A 27 -0.18 -9.63 -5.21
CA THR A 27 -0.45 -9.32 -6.62
C THR A 27 -1.87 -9.69 -7.03
N ASN A 28 -2.34 -9.11 -8.14
CA ASN A 28 -3.61 -9.48 -8.77
C ASN A 28 -3.68 -10.97 -9.08
N ARG A 29 -2.58 -11.58 -9.53
CA ARG A 29 -2.48 -13.03 -9.78
C ARG A 29 -2.70 -13.86 -8.52
N GLN A 30 -2.09 -13.46 -7.41
CA GLN A 30 -2.22 -14.16 -6.14
C GLN A 30 -3.63 -14.01 -5.58
N PHE A 31 -4.21 -12.80 -5.65
CA PHE A 31 -5.56 -12.55 -5.20
C PHE A 31 -6.60 -13.28 -6.05
N ALA A 32 -6.40 -13.38 -7.36
CA ALA A 32 -7.24 -14.19 -8.25
C ALA A 32 -7.24 -15.67 -7.87
N ALA A 33 -6.10 -16.23 -7.45
CA ALA A 33 -6.04 -17.61 -6.96
C ALA A 33 -6.88 -17.80 -5.68
N PHE A 34 -6.83 -16.85 -4.74
CA PHE A 34 -7.67 -16.85 -3.54
C PHE A 34 -9.16 -16.84 -3.90
N VAL A 35 -9.56 -15.91 -4.75
CA VAL A 35 -10.97 -15.79 -5.16
C VAL A 35 -11.43 -17.04 -5.90
N THR A 36 -10.60 -17.61 -6.77
CA THR A 36 -10.93 -18.86 -7.48
C THR A 36 -11.11 -20.03 -6.51
N ALA A 37 -10.25 -20.12 -5.49
CA ALA A 37 -10.31 -21.22 -4.52
C ALA A 37 -11.48 -21.12 -3.53
N THR A 38 -11.98 -19.91 -3.27
CA THR A 38 -12.92 -19.66 -2.17
C THR A 38 -14.29 -19.14 -2.61
N GLY A 39 -14.40 -18.60 -3.83
CA GLY A 39 -15.58 -17.88 -4.28
C GLY A 39 -15.79 -16.53 -3.54
N TYR A 40 -14.71 -15.99 -2.92
CA TYR A 40 -14.78 -14.76 -2.16
C TYR A 40 -15.24 -13.59 -3.03
N ARG A 41 -16.06 -12.71 -2.48
CA ARG A 41 -16.48 -11.45 -3.10
C ARG A 41 -16.03 -10.30 -2.22
N THR A 42 -15.30 -9.35 -2.81
CA THR A 42 -14.79 -8.16 -2.12
C THR A 42 -15.91 -7.17 -1.78
N GLN A 43 -15.60 -6.23 -0.89
CA GLN A 43 -16.51 -5.15 -0.56
C GLN A 43 -16.86 -4.30 -1.79
N ALA A 44 -15.87 -3.98 -2.63
CA ALA A 44 -16.08 -3.26 -3.88
C ALA A 44 -17.04 -4.00 -4.82
N GLU A 45 -16.90 -5.34 -4.96
CA GLU A 45 -17.83 -6.16 -5.76
C GLU A 45 -19.24 -6.21 -5.15
N ARG A 46 -19.37 -6.18 -3.83
CA ARG A 46 -20.68 -6.14 -3.14
C ARG A 46 -21.38 -4.80 -3.30
N GLN A 47 -20.61 -3.69 -3.21
CA GLN A 47 -21.12 -2.34 -3.37
C GLN A 47 -21.35 -1.97 -4.84
N GLY A 48 -20.68 -2.66 -5.77
CA GLY A 48 -20.70 -2.38 -7.21
C GLY A 48 -19.97 -1.11 -7.60
N ALA A 49 -19.11 -0.58 -6.73
CA ALA A 49 -18.32 0.64 -6.96
C ALA A 49 -17.17 0.73 -5.94
N SER A 50 -16.19 1.57 -6.26
CA SER A 50 -15.04 1.87 -5.39
C SER A 50 -14.50 3.27 -5.66
N ALA A 51 -13.69 3.82 -4.74
CA ALA A 51 -13.06 5.10 -4.90
C ALA A 51 -11.85 4.99 -5.86
N LEU A 52 -11.94 5.68 -6.98
CA LEU A 52 -10.91 5.76 -8.01
C LEU A 52 -10.28 7.15 -8.01
N PHE A 53 -8.94 7.20 -8.02
CA PHE A 53 -8.21 8.42 -8.27
C PHE A 53 -8.34 8.82 -9.76
N VAL A 54 -8.68 10.09 -9.98
CA VAL A 54 -8.79 10.66 -11.32
C VAL A 54 -8.13 12.04 -11.30
N SER A 55 -7.03 12.19 -12.02
CA SER A 55 -6.35 13.49 -12.15
C SER A 55 -7.30 14.55 -12.66
N PRO A 56 -7.45 15.69 -11.97
CA PRO A 56 -8.26 16.80 -12.47
C PRO A 56 -7.60 17.48 -13.68
N THR A 57 -8.41 18.03 -14.56
CA THR A 57 -7.93 18.73 -15.77
C THR A 57 -7.55 20.19 -15.51
N GLN A 58 -7.85 20.70 -14.33
CA GLN A 58 -7.56 22.08 -13.91
C GLN A 58 -6.98 22.08 -12.49
N ALA A 59 -6.22 23.12 -12.14
CA ALA A 59 -5.69 23.29 -10.80
C ALA A 59 -6.81 23.30 -9.75
N VAL A 60 -6.59 22.52 -8.68
CA VAL A 60 -7.54 22.37 -7.57
C VAL A 60 -6.83 22.63 -6.25
N SER A 61 -7.60 23.00 -5.23
CA SER A 61 -7.07 23.09 -3.87
C SER A 61 -6.73 21.70 -3.35
N LEU A 62 -5.57 21.56 -2.71
CA LEU A 62 -5.14 20.32 -2.08
C LEU A 62 -5.91 20.02 -0.78
N ASP A 63 -6.69 20.97 -0.26
CA ASP A 63 -7.49 20.78 0.95
C ASP A 63 -8.82 20.03 0.68
N ASP A 64 -9.16 19.78 -0.60
CA ASP A 64 -10.42 19.15 -1.00
C ASP A 64 -10.16 17.88 -1.83
N ALA A 65 -9.96 16.76 -1.16
CA ALA A 65 -9.71 15.46 -1.78
C ALA A 65 -10.84 15.00 -2.71
N ALA A 66 -12.07 15.48 -2.55
CA ALA A 66 -13.18 15.16 -3.46
C ALA A 66 -12.93 15.66 -4.89
N ARG A 67 -11.92 16.50 -5.09
CA ARG A 67 -11.56 17.02 -6.43
C ARG A 67 -10.89 15.95 -7.31
N TRP A 68 -10.25 14.93 -6.74
CA TRP A 68 -9.57 13.86 -7.47
C TRP A 68 -10.04 12.46 -7.09
N TRP A 69 -10.92 12.29 -6.10
CA TRP A 69 -11.56 11.01 -5.82
C TRP A 69 -12.94 10.93 -6.47
N ARG A 70 -13.21 9.81 -7.13
CA ARG A 70 -14.49 9.53 -7.76
C ARG A 70 -15.02 8.19 -7.30
N TRP A 71 -16.23 8.17 -6.75
CA TRP A 71 -16.95 6.92 -6.53
C TRP A 71 -17.36 6.36 -7.88
N THR A 72 -16.64 5.33 -8.36
CA THR A 72 -16.70 4.85 -9.73
C THR A 72 -17.44 3.52 -9.78
N LYS A 73 -18.59 3.50 -10.47
CA LYS A 73 -19.38 2.29 -10.67
C LYS A 73 -18.58 1.25 -11.46
N GLY A 74 -18.64 -0.01 -10.98
CA GLY A 74 -17.94 -1.14 -11.58
C GLY A 74 -16.42 -1.15 -11.32
N ALA A 75 -15.88 -0.20 -10.54
CA ALA A 75 -14.51 -0.29 -10.07
C ALA A 75 -14.40 -1.32 -8.95
N ASP A 76 -13.57 -2.31 -9.14
CA ASP A 76 -13.20 -3.37 -8.20
C ASP A 76 -11.80 -3.90 -8.54
N TRP A 77 -11.33 -4.92 -7.83
CA TRP A 77 -10.00 -5.47 -8.05
C TRP A 77 -9.80 -6.09 -9.46
N ARG A 78 -10.87 -6.50 -10.16
CA ARG A 78 -10.81 -6.99 -11.56
C ARG A 78 -10.90 -5.88 -12.59
N HIS A 79 -11.49 -4.76 -12.20
CA HIS A 79 -11.79 -3.61 -13.04
C HIS A 79 -11.21 -2.33 -12.39
N PRO A 80 -9.87 -2.20 -12.29
CA PRO A 80 -9.24 -1.19 -11.45
C PRO A 80 -9.45 0.25 -11.92
N LEU A 81 -9.90 0.45 -13.15
CA LEU A 81 -10.26 1.77 -13.68
C LEU A 81 -11.77 1.93 -13.98
N GLY A 82 -12.59 1.01 -13.44
CA GLY A 82 -14.04 0.96 -13.70
C GLY A 82 -14.42 -0.15 -14.68
N SER A 83 -15.72 -0.29 -14.94
CA SER A 83 -16.32 -1.43 -15.67
C SER A 83 -15.71 -1.77 -17.03
N ASP A 84 -15.08 -0.80 -17.68
CA ASP A 84 -14.49 -0.96 -19.01
C ASP A 84 -13.00 -1.33 -18.97
N SER A 85 -12.45 -1.58 -17.79
CA SER A 85 -11.08 -2.01 -17.58
C SER A 85 -11.00 -3.48 -17.19
N ASP A 86 -9.82 -4.08 -17.33
CA ASP A 86 -9.52 -5.44 -16.92
C ASP A 86 -8.10 -5.56 -16.35
N LEU A 87 -7.67 -6.79 -16.05
CA LEU A 87 -6.33 -7.10 -15.54
C LEU A 87 -5.35 -7.54 -16.63
N ALA A 88 -5.64 -7.34 -17.93
CA ALA A 88 -4.72 -7.68 -18.99
C ALA A 88 -3.39 -6.92 -18.84
N GLY A 89 -2.28 -7.65 -18.73
CA GLY A 89 -0.96 -7.07 -18.47
C GLY A 89 -0.69 -6.65 -17.04
N ARG A 90 -1.66 -6.75 -16.10
CA ARG A 90 -1.59 -6.28 -14.72
C ARG A 90 -1.47 -7.39 -13.68
N ALA A 91 -1.13 -8.60 -14.11
CA ALA A 91 -1.12 -9.78 -13.21
C ALA A 91 -0.14 -9.65 -12.04
N ASP A 92 0.96 -8.95 -12.25
CA ASP A 92 2.03 -8.75 -11.27
C ASP A 92 1.98 -7.36 -10.59
N GLU A 93 0.97 -6.54 -10.86
CA GLU A 93 0.67 -5.34 -10.08
C GLU A 93 0.02 -5.73 -8.73
N PRO A 94 0.22 -4.94 -7.66
CA PRO A 94 -0.51 -5.10 -6.41
C PRO A 94 -2.03 -5.11 -6.63
N VAL A 95 -2.73 -5.96 -5.92
CA VAL A 95 -4.19 -5.89 -5.85
C VAL A 95 -4.61 -4.63 -5.11
N VAL A 96 -5.57 -3.90 -5.70
CA VAL A 96 -6.19 -2.70 -5.10
C VAL A 96 -7.71 -2.83 -5.11
N HIS A 97 -8.43 -1.82 -4.64
CA HIS A 97 -9.88 -1.88 -4.43
C HIS A 97 -10.31 -3.00 -3.48
N VAL A 98 -9.47 -3.24 -2.51
CA VAL A 98 -9.70 -4.16 -1.39
C VAL A 98 -9.79 -3.36 -0.09
N ASP A 99 -10.79 -3.64 0.71
CA ASP A 99 -10.87 -3.09 2.05
C ASP A 99 -10.01 -3.90 3.05
N ARG A 100 -9.96 -3.48 4.31
CA ARG A 100 -9.18 -4.18 5.34
C ARG A 100 -9.67 -5.61 5.57
N ASP A 101 -10.96 -5.85 5.49
CA ASP A 101 -11.54 -7.16 5.75
C ASP A 101 -11.30 -8.12 4.59
N ASP A 102 -11.30 -7.63 3.34
CA ASP A 102 -10.90 -8.36 2.15
C ASP A 102 -9.43 -8.81 2.27
N ALA A 103 -8.55 -7.87 2.64
CA ALA A 103 -7.13 -8.12 2.85
C ALA A 103 -6.89 -9.14 3.98
N ALA A 104 -7.61 -9.02 5.10
CA ALA A 104 -7.54 -9.96 6.21
C ALA A 104 -8.11 -11.34 5.84
N ALA A 105 -9.12 -11.41 4.98
CA ALA A 105 -9.66 -12.68 4.48
C ALA A 105 -8.62 -13.43 3.62
N TYR A 106 -7.96 -12.73 2.71
CA TYR A 106 -6.85 -13.29 1.95
C TYR A 106 -5.72 -13.77 2.88
N ALA A 107 -5.29 -12.91 3.82
CA ALA A 107 -4.20 -13.24 4.72
C ALA A 107 -4.47 -14.52 5.52
N ARG A 108 -5.69 -14.69 6.03
CA ARG A 108 -6.11 -15.94 6.71
C ARG A 108 -6.07 -17.16 5.79
N TRP A 109 -6.56 -17.02 4.55
CA TRP A 109 -6.50 -18.09 3.56
C TRP A 109 -5.06 -18.50 3.24
N ALA A 110 -4.16 -17.53 3.14
CA ALA A 110 -2.73 -17.75 2.91
C ALA A 110 -1.99 -18.33 4.14
N GLY A 111 -2.67 -18.49 5.28
CA GLY A 111 -2.08 -19.02 6.51
C GLY A 111 -1.29 -17.99 7.34
N GLY A 112 -1.57 -16.71 7.15
CA GLY A 112 -0.96 -15.59 7.85
C GLY A 112 -1.99 -14.59 8.40
N ALA A 113 -1.57 -13.37 8.59
CA ALA A 113 -2.37 -12.23 9.01
C ALA A 113 -1.82 -10.95 8.39
N LEU A 114 -2.58 -9.86 8.42
CA LEU A 114 -2.02 -8.54 8.18
C LEU A 114 -0.90 -8.26 9.18
N PRO A 115 0.23 -7.67 8.77
CA PRO A 115 1.31 -7.32 9.69
C PRO A 115 0.81 -6.31 10.71
N THR A 116 1.27 -6.42 11.97
CA THR A 116 1.08 -5.31 12.90
C THR A 116 1.87 -4.09 12.44
N THR A 117 1.51 -2.92 12.94
CA THR A 117 2.24 -1.67 12.67
C THR A 117 3.74 -1.82 12.94
N GLU A 118 4.09 -2.46 14.06
CA GLU A 118 5.48 -2.67 14.47
C GLU A 118 6.20 -3.72 13.59
N GLN A 119 5.50 -4.76 13.16
CA GLN A 119 6.06 -5.74 12.22
C GLN A 119 6.34 -5.09 10.87
N TRP A 120 5.38 -4.35 10.35
CA TRP A 120 5.52 -3.66 9.08
C TRP A 120 6.66 -2.64 9.13
N GLU A 121 6.70 -1.80 10.18
CA GLU A 121 7.76 -0.80 10.35
C GLU A 121 9.14 -1.43 10.51
N ARG A 122 9.25 -2.54 11.29
CA ARG A 122 10.52 -3.29 11.41
C ARG A 122 10.97 -3.84 10.06
N ALA A 123 10.04 -4.33 9.25
CA ALA A 123 10.30 -4.85 7.92
C ALA A 123 10.75 -3.74 6.97
N ALA A 124 10.02 -2.63 6.92
CA ALA A 124 10.31 -1.50 6.04
C ALA A 124 11.65 -0.84 6.37
N ARG A 125 11.94 -0.63 7.65
CA ARG A 125 13.17 0.00 8.11
C ARG A 125 14.41 -0.84 7.78
N GLY A 126 14.30 -2.16 7.80
CA GLY A 126 15.48 -3.01 7.68
C GLY A 126 16.48 -2.73 8.80
N ASN A 127 17.75 -2.53 8.44
CA ASN A 127 18.82 -2.14 9.36
C ASN A 127 19.14 -0.63 9.30
N GLN A 128 18.32 0.13 8.58
CA GLN A 128 18.52 1.56 8.40
C GLN A 128 18.27 2.36 9.69
N ASN A 129 18.94 3.50 9.79
CA ASN A 129 18.75 4.39 10.94
C ASN A 129 17.35 5.04 10.90
N ALA A 130 16.67 5.07 12.05
CA ALA A 130 15.38 5.72 12.22
C ALA A 130 15.40 7.24 11.98
N THR A 131 16.56 7.87 12.06
CA THR A 131 16.77 9.32 11.85
C THR A 131 17.07 9.69 10.40
N ARG A 132 16.99 8.75 9.46
CA ARG A 132 17.14 9.02 8.03
C ARG A 132 16.12 10.06 7.57
N ASP A 133 16.54 11.00 6.70
CA ASP A 133 15.63 11.98 6.12
C ASP A 133 14.44 11.30 5.45
N PRO A 134 13.21 11.74 5.69
CA PRO A 134 12.01 11.16 5.06
C PRO A 134 12.10 11.04 3.54
N VAL A 135 12.67 12.04 2.88
CA VAL A 135 12.81 12.06 1.41
C VAL A 135 13.78 10.99 0.92
N GLU A 136 14.82 10.68 1.67
CA GLU A 136 15.80 9.66 1.29
C GLU A 136 15.24 8.22 1.28
N TRP A 137 14.05 8.01 1.81
CA TRP A 137 13.37 6.72 1.69
C TRP A 137 12.81 6.49 0.28
N ALA A 138 12.36 7.54 -0.39
CA ALA A 138 11.79 7.47 -1.73
C ALA A 138 12.75 7.90 -2.84
N PHE A 139 13.79 8.68 -2.49
CA PHE A 139 14.75 9.23 -3.47
C PHE A 139 16.20 9.01 -3.03
N ASP A 140 17.09 8.78 -3.99
CA ASP A 140 18.53 8.77 -3.81
C ASP A 140 19.15 9.88 -4.65
N HIS A 141 19.68 10.92 -3.99
CA HIS A 141 20.23 12.11 -4.67
C HIS A 141 19.27 12.68 -5.73
N GLY A 142 17.98 12.73 -5.42
CA GLY A 142 16.92 13.23 -6.29
C GLY A 142 16.43 12.25 -7.36
N LYS A 143 16.96 11.03 -7.41
CA LYS A 143 16.46 9.96 -8.29
C LYS A 143 15.44 9.09 -7.54
N PRO A 144 14.33 8.74 -8.18
CA PRO A 144 13.35 7.85 -7.57
C PRO A 144 13.96 6.50 -7.20
N ARG A 145 13.61 6.01 -6.01
CA ARG A 145 13.91 4.65 -5.52
C ARG A 145 12.64 3.84 -5.25
N ALA A 146 11.50 4.48 -5.41
CA ALA A 146 10.19 3.95 -5.15
C ALA A 146 9.20 4.54 -6.17
N ASN A 147 8.11 3.84 -6.42
CA ASN A 147 7.02 4.36 -7.23
C ASN A 147 6.23 5.40 -6.42
N VAL A 148 6.45 6.68 -6.71
CA VAL A 148 5.81 7.83 -6.07
C VAL A 148 5.47 8.88 -7.10
N TRP A 149 4.56 9.78 -6.77
CA TRP A 149 4.17 10.84 -7.69
C TRP A 149 5.28 11.86 -7.91
N GLU A 150 5.62 12.08 -9.17
CA GLU A 150 6.66 13.01 -9.60
C GLU A 150 6.05 14.15 -10.42
N GLY A 151 6.35 15.36 -10.00
CA GLY A 151 5.76 16.56 -10.60
C GLY A 151 4.74 17.23 -9.69
N VAL A 152 3.60 17.67 -10.22
CA VAL A 152 2.63 18.49 -9.48
C VAL A 152 1.36 17.69 -9.21
N PHE A 153 1.25 17.16 -7.99
CA PHE A 153 0.05 16.46 -7.55
C PHE A 153 -1.13 17.46 -7.41
N PRO A 154 -2.35 17.10 -7.78
CA PRO A 154 -2.79 15.85 -8.43
C PRO A 154 -2.92 15.99 -9.97
N MET A 155 -2.28 16.97 -10.55
CA MET A 155 -2.48 17.41 -11.93
C MET A 155 -1.65 16.64 -12.95
N ARG A 156 -0.38 16.44 -12.64
CA ARG A 156 0.58 15.90 -13.59
C ARG A 156 1.66 15.10 -12.86
N ASP A 157 1.65 13.83 -13.13
CA ASP A 157 2.77 12.95 -12.86
C ASP A 157 3.72 12.97 -14.07
N THR A 158 5.02 13.13 -13.83
CA THR A 158 6.05 13.11 -14.87
C THR A 158 6.59 11.71 -15.13
N ALA A 159 6.27 10.75 -14.25
CA ALA A 159 6.67 9.34 -14.35
C ALA A 159 8.18 9.16 -14.59
N GLU A 160 9.02 9.91 -13.88
CA GLU A 160 10.49 9.80 -13.99
C GLU A 160 10.99 8.47 -13.44
N ASP A 161 10.22 7.84 -12.56
CA ASP A 161 10.43 6.48 -12.06
C ASP A 161 10.05 5.38 -13.07
N GLY A 162 9.41 5.74 -14.18
CA GLY A 162 8.97 4.85 -15.26
C GLY A 162 7.47 4.49 -15.20
N TYR A 163 6.72 4.94 -14.19
CA TYR A 163 5.33 4.55 -13.99
C TYR A 163 4.43 5.76 -13.68
N ALA A 164 3.37 5.95 -14.46
CA ALA A 164 2.35 6.97 -14.19
C ALA A 164 1.17 6.44 -13.34
N GLY A 165 1.42 5.43 -12.52
CA GLY A 165 0.40 4.74 -11.72
C GLY A 165 1.02 3.56 -10.98
N ILE A 166 0.25 2.51 -10.73
CA ILE A 166 0.76 1.31 -10.06
C ILE A 166 1.82 0.63 -10.93
N ALA A 167 2.96 0.29 -10.32
CA ALA A 167 4.01 -0.52 -10.92
C ALA A 167 3.82 -2.02 -10.59
N PRO A 168 4.29 -2.95 -11.43
CA PRO A 168 4.44 -4.34 -11.03
C PRO A 168 5.33 -4.45 -9.80
N VAL A 169 5.01 -5.38 -8.89
CA VAL A 169 5.78 -5.55 -7.65
C VAL A 169 7.25 -5.88 -7.94
N GLY A 170 8.15 -5.36 -7.12
CA GLY A 170 9.58 -5.66 -7.21
C GLY A 170 10.31 -4.94 -8.36
N CYS A 171 9.73 -3.90 -8.95
CA CYS A 171 10.40 -3.11 -9.99
C CYS A 171 11.47 -2.16 -9.45
N PHE A 172 11.46 -1.90 -8.15
CA PHE A 172 12.46 -1.06 -7.46
C PHE A 172 13.42 -1.90 -6.62
N GLU A 173 14.46 -1.28 -6.08
CA GLU A 173 15.45 -1.98 -5.27
C GLU A 173 14.84 -2.47 -3.94
N ALA A 174 15.13 -3.73 -3.61
CA ALA A 174 14.78 -4.25 -2.29
C ALA A 174 15.56 -3.54 -1.18
N ASN A 175 14.98 -3.44 0.00
CA ASN A 175 15.72 -3.06 1.18
C ASN A 175 16.73 -4.15 1.60
N ASP A 176 17.54 -3.88 2.62
CA ASP A 176 18.58 -4.81 3.12
C ASP A 176 18.06 -6.10 3.76
N LEU A 177 16.74 -6.26 3.88
CA LEU A 177 16.07 -7.52 4.24
C LEU A 177 15.50 -8.26 3.03
N GLY A 178 15.69 -7.76 1.81
CA GLY A 178 15.15 -8.35 0.59
C GLY A 178 13.66 -8.06 0.38
N LEU A 179 13.14 -6.96 0.96
CA LEU A 179 11.74 -6.57 0.81
C LEU A 179 11.61 -5.42 -0.18
N TYR A 180 10.68 -5.56 -1.09
CA TYR A 180 10.39 -4.60 -2.16
C TYR A 180 9.20 -3.72 -1.79
N ASP A 181 9.14 -2.54 -2.41
CA ASP A 181 7.98 -1.65 -2.41
C ASP A 181 7.47 -1.27 -1.00
N MET A 182 8.41 -1.21 -0.02
CA MET A 182 8.10 -0.79 1.34
C MET A 182 7.87 0.74 1.43
N VAL A 183 8.06 1.46 0.34
CA VAL A 183 7.76 2.87 0.15
C VAL A 183 7.16 3.05 -1.23
N GLY A 184 6.05 3.77 -1.32
CA GLY A 184 5.36 4.04 -2.58
C GLY A 184 4.53 2.86 -3.07
N ASN A 185 4.29 2.79 -4.35
CA ASN A 185 3.45 1.85 -5.08
C ASN A 185 2.00 1.87 -4.57
N VAL A 186 1.65 1.07 -3.56
CA VAL A 186 0.34 1.16 -2.92
C VAL A 186 0.46 1.25 -1.41
N TRP A 187 -0.43 2.01 -0.76
CA TRP A 187 -0.61 1.94 0.68
C TRP A 187 -0.94 0.51 1.09
N GLU A 188 -0.45 0.09 2.25
CA GLU A 188 -0.64 -1.28 2.72
C GLU A 188 -1.44 -1.33 4.01
N TRP A 189 -2.55 -2.09 4.00
CA TRP A 189 -3.31 -2.39 5.20
C TRP A 189 -2.44 -3.08 6.24
N VAL A 190 -2.50 -2.58 7.48
CA VAL A 190 -1.89 -3.23 8.64
C VAL A 190 -2.95 -3.60 9.67
N ALA A 191 -2.61 -4.53 10.54
CA ALA A 191 -3.45 -4.85 11.69
C ALA A 191 -3.50 -3.64 12.64
N GLY A 192 -4.70 -3.18 12.93
CA GLY A 192 -4.96 -2.03 13.79
C GLY A 192 -6.20 -2.23 14.62
N ASP A 193 -6.62 -1.18 15.33
CA ASP A 193 -7.89 -1.15 16.04
C ASP A 193 -9.07 -1.39 15.10
N GLN A 194 -10.15 -1.98 15.60
CA GLN A 194 -11.27 -2.41 14.76
C GLN A 194 -12.05 -1.24 14.15
N ASP A 195 -12.01 -0.08 14.79
CA ASP A 195 -12.84 1.08 14.42
C ASP A 195 -12.17 1.98 13.37
N ILE A 196 -10.85 2.00 13.29
CA ILE A 196 -10.09 2.81 12.32
C ILE A 196 -9.03 1.95 11.66
N GLY A 197 -9.12 1.81 10.33
CA GLY A 197 -8.08 1.17 9.55
C GLY A 197 -6.80 2.01 9.54
N LEU A 198 -5.66 1.36 9.52
CA LEU A 198 -4.36 2.00 9.34
C LEU A 198 -3.68 1.46 8.09
N VAL A 199 -3.07 2.36 7.33
CA VAL A 199 -2.24 2.02 6.16
C VAL A 199 -0.85 2.62 6.30
N LYS A 200 0.15 1.96 5.72
CA LYS A 200 1.57 2.33 5.79
C LYS A 200 2.22 2.29 4.40
N GLY A 201 3.36 2.93 4.26
CA GLY A 201 4.22 2.85 3.08
C GLY A 201 4.09 4.00 2.09
N GLY A 202 2.96 4.67 2.04
CA GLY A 202 2.67 5.60 0.94
C GLY A 202 2.20 4.86 -0.31
N SER A 203 1.97 5.60 -1.38
CA SER A 203 1.57 5.04 -2.68
C SER A 203 2.13 5.87 -3.83
N PHE A 204 1.88 5.42 -5.05
CA PHE A 204 2.18 6.19 -6.26
C PHE A 204 1.52 7.59 -6.30
N LEU A 205 0.57 7.88 -5.42
CA LEU A 205 -0.05 9.20 -5.27
C LEU A 205 0.67 10.12 -4.28
N CYS A 206 1.69 9.65 -3.58
CA CYS A 206 2.43 10.46 -2.61
C CYS A 206 3.49 11.30 -3.33
N ALA A 207 3.34 12.62 -3.28
CA ALA A 207 4.16 13.62 -3.94
C ALA A 207 4.87 14.53 -2.93
N MET A 208 5.96 15.16 -3.34
CA MET A 208 6.69 16.13 -2.51
C MET A 208 5.83 17.31 -2.05
N ASN A 209 4.82 17.70 -2.84
CA ASN A 209 3.89 18.77 -2.49
C ASN A 209 2.59 18.27 -1.84
N TYR A 210 2.46 16.93 -1.69
CA TYR A 210 1.28 16.33 -1.08
C TYR A 210 1.62 14.94 -0.52
N CYS A 211 1.34 14.69 0.78
CA CYS A 211 1.56 13.37 1.38
C CYS A 211 3.03 12.90 1.41
N ALA A 212 4.04 13.78 1.35
CA ALA A 212 5.46 13.42 1.32
C ALA A 212 5.96 12.82 2.64
N ASN A 213 5.33 11.75 3.13
CA ASN A 213 5.70 11.10 4.38
C ASN A 213 6.17 9.66 4.12
N PHE A 214 7.34 9.54 3.50
CA PHE A 214 7.93 8.27 3.07
C PHE A 214 8.60 7.46 4.19
N ARG A 215 8.50 7.89 5.45
CA ARG A 215 9.13 7.19 6.59
C ARG A 215 8.42 5.88 6.91
N PRO A 216 9.15 4.82 7.26
CA PRO A 216 8.53 3.59 7.77
C PRO A 216 7.63 3.79 8.99
N ALA A 217 7.92 4.80 9.83
CA ALA A 217 7.10 5.15 10.98
C ALA A 217 5.76 5.82 10.59
N ALA A 218 5.69 6.43 9.40
CA ALA A 218 4.48 7.10 8.94
C ALA A 218 3.31 6.13 8.78
N TYR A 219 2.12 6.64 8.99
CA TYR A 219 0.87 5.92 8.75
C TYR A 219 -0.23 6.91 8.36
N GLN A 220 -1.27 6.40 7.76
CA GLN A 220 -2.50 7.14 7.50
C GLN A 220 -3.68 6.38 8.09
N ALA A 221 -4.58 7.10 8.75
CA ALA A 221 -5.88 6.57 9.12
C ALA A 221 -6.76 6.48 7.87
N GLN A 222 -7.43 5.36 7.70
CA GLN A 222 -8.29 5.09 6.55
C GLN A 222 -9.58 4.43 7.03
N GLU A 223 -10.71 4.79 6.46
CA GLU A 223 -11.97 4.07 6.68
C GLU A 223 -11.76 2.61 6.29
N HIS A 224 -11.99 1.70 7.23
CA HIS A 224 -11.62 0.28 7.09
C HIS A 224 -12.42 -0.44 6.00
N ASP A 225 -13.62 0.05 5.66
CA ASP A 225 -14.57 -0.49 4.70
C ASP A 225 -14.63 0.30 3.38
N LEU A 226 -13.68 1.24 3.16
CA LEU A 226 -13.58 2.04 1.95
C LEU A 226 -12.48 1.48 1.02
N PRO A 227 -12.85 0.68 0.01
CA PRO A 227 -11.90 0.23 -1.00
C PRO A 227 -11.50 1.38 -1.93
N THR A 228 -10.22 1.46 -2.28
CA THR A 228 -9.68 2.53 -3.11
C THR A 228 -8.67 2.00 -4.13
N SER A 229 -8.38 2.79 -5.16
CA SER A 229 -7.45 2.45 -6.24
C SER A 229 -5.96 2.53 -5.88
N HIS A 230 -5.60 2.82 -4.62
CA HIS A 230 -4.21 3.02 -4.22
C HIS A 230 -3.84 2.33 -2.91
N ILE A 231 -4.71 1.43 -2.42
CA ILE A 231 -4.49 0.66 -1.20
C ILE A 231 -4.55 -0.82 -1.51
N GLY A 232 -3.50 -1.53 -1.16
CA GLY A 232 -3.34 -2.97 -1.20
C GLY A 232 -2.89 -3.51 0.16
N PHE A 233 -2.10 -4.58 0.18
CA PHE A 233 -1.58 -5.18 1.41
C PHE A 233 -0.50 -6.23 1.13
N ARG A 234 0.24 -6.62 2.16
CA ARG A 234 1.08 -7.83 2.21
C ARG A 234 0.76 -8.65 3.45
N VAL A 235 1.24 -9.89 3.51
CA VAL A 235 0.92 -10.83 4.59
C VAL A 235 2.13 -11.08 5.47
N ALA A 236 1.92 -11.12 6.77
CA ALA A 236 2.88 -11.59 7.76
C ALA A 236 2.50 -12.99 8.25
N TYR A 237 3.53 -13.80 8.54
CA TYR A 237 3.38 -15.18 8.98
C TYR A 237 4.14 -15.43 10.27
N PRO A 238 3.72 -16.38 11.11
CA PRO A 238 4.51 -16.82 12.24
C PRO A 238 5.91 -17.28 11.82
N ALA A 239 6.90 -17.08 12.67
CA ALA A 239 8.21 -17.68 12.46
C ALA A 239 8.10 -19.21 12.38
N VAL A 240 8.90 -19.82 11.52
CA VAL A 240 9.00 -21.29 11.49
C VAL A 240 9.66 -21.74 12.79
N SER A 241 8.94 -22.50 13.61
CA SER A 241 9.52 -23.15 14.78
C SER A 241 10.60 -24.11 14.30
N ARG A 242 11.88 -23.85 14.64
CA ARG A 242 12.91 -24.86 14.45
C ARG A 242 12.59 -25.99 15.45
N VAL A 243 12.05 -27.09 14.95
CA VAL A 243 12.00 -28.33 15.71
C VAL A 243 13.45 -28.67 16.04
N ARG A 244 13.86 -28.52 17.30
CA ARG A 244 15.12 -29.08 17.75
C ARG A 244 14.94 -30.59 17.73
N THR A 245 15.42 -31.24 16.69
CA THR A 245 15.71 -32.69 16.77
C THR A 245 16.73 -32.89 17.87
N ARG A 246 16.32 -33.57 18.93
CA ARG A 246 17.20 -34.06 20.01
C ARG A 246 18.01 -35.26 19.52
#